data_d48ed6b0ba48d5e3c0574f26d8a5144f
#
_entry.id   d48ed6b0ba48d5e3c0574f26d8a5144f
#
_cell.length_a   1.000
_cell.length_b   1.000
_cell.length_c   1.000
_cell.angle_alpha   90.00
_cell.angle_beta   90.00
_cell.angle_gamma   90.00
#
_symmetry.space_group_name_H-M   'P 1'
#
loop_
_entity.id
_entity.type
_entity.pdbx_description
1 polymer ?
#
loop_
_entity_poly.entity_id
_entity_poly.type
_entity_poly.pdbx_seq_one_letter_code
_entity_poly.pdbx_strand_id
1 'polypeptide(L)'
;DSKLLVSNYRPISLLSNINKILEKIIFKRLYSFLEKNNCIYDLQFGFRQHHSTNHALLSMTQQIRDIIDKGDVAIGVFVDFQKAFDTVNHSILLRKLEHYGIRGLANNWFSSYLNKRSQWITISGHASSNRYVHHGVPQRSLLGPLLFLVYINDLHSCIKHSTIRHFADDTNMLYETDKKPRNRTR
;
A
#
# COMPACT_ATOMS: atom_id res chain seq x y z
N ASP A 1 17.69 -17.86 -4.33
CA ASP A 1 18.09 -17.02 -3.15
C ASP A 1 18.65 -17.92 -2.04
N SER A 2 19.74 -17.49 -1.38
CA SER A 2 20.35 -18.27 -0.30
C SER A 2 19.38 -18.43 0.87
N LYS A 3 19.16 -19.69 1.29
CA LYS A 3 18.35 -20.02 2.47
C LYS A 3 18.97 -19.57 3.80
N LEU A 4 20.22 -19.13 3.77
CA LEU A 4 20.97 -18.67 4.96
C LEU A 4 20.74 -17.19 5.26
N LEU A 5 20.17 -16.43 4.32
CA LEU A 5 19.92 -15.00 4.51
C LEU A 5 18.50 -14.77 5.02
N VAL A 6 18.39 -14.23 6.23
CA VAL A 6 17.11 -13.90 6.88
C VAL A 6 16.29 -12.90 6.04
N SER A 7 16.95 -12.03 5.29
CA SER A 7 16.30 -11.06 4.39
C SER A 7 15.47 -11.69 3.25
N ASN A 8 15.74 -12.95 2.91
CA ASN A 8 15.02 -13.68 1.87
C ASN A 8 13.71 -14.32 2.37
N TYR A 9 13.44 -14.22 3.67
CA TYR A 9 12.22 -14.77 4.26
C TYR A 9 11.18 -13.67 4.49
N ARG A 10 9.93 -13.95 4.11
CA ARG A 10 8.78 -13.13 4.48
C ARG A 10 8.07 -13.79 5.66
N PRO A 11 8.01 -13.15 6.83
CA PRO A 11 7.32 -13.74 7.98
C PRO A 11 5.82 -13.84 7.72
N ILE A 12 5.21 -14.89 8.25
CA ILE A 12 3.76 -15.08 8.21
C ILE A 12 3.24 -14.88 9.63
N SER A 13 2.35 -13.92 9.82
CA SER A 13 1.71 -13.70 11.13
C SER A 13 0.64 -14.75 11.37
N LEU A 14 0.80 -15.54 12.44
CA LEU A 14 -0.21 -16.49 12.91
C LEU A 14 -1.10 -15.78 13.94
N LEU A 15 -2.27 -15.33 13.50
CA LEU A 15 -3.26 -14.69 14.35
C LEU A 15 -4.24 -15.72 14.90
N SER A 16 -4.71 -15.52 16.14
CA SER A 16 -5.77 -16.35 16.72
C SER A 16 -7.06 -16.26 15.92
N ASN A 17 -7.90 -17.29 15.98
CA ASN A 17 -9.18 -17.29 15.27
C ASN A 17 -10.12 -16.17 15.73
N ILE A 18 -10.07 -15.81 16.99
CA ILE A 18 -10.85 -14.67 17.54
C ILE A 18 -10.39 -13.37 16.89
N ASN A 19 -9.07 -13.14 16.79
CA ASN A 19 -8.52 -11.96 16.10
C ASN A 19 -8.94 -11.91 14.62
N LYS A 20 -8.94 -13.04 13.92
CA LYS A 20 -9.39 -13.10 12.52
C LYS A 20 -10.85 -12.71 12.35
N ILE A 21 -11.73 -13.13 13.26
CA ILE A 21 -13.16 -12.76 13.26
C ILE A 21 -13.29 -11.25 13.50
N LEU A 22 -12.61 -10.72 14.51
CA LEU A 22 -12.63 -9.30 14.83
C LEU A 22 -12.08 -8.46 13.66
N GLU A 23 -10.95 -8.85 13.08
CA GLU A 23 -10.40 -8.19 11.90
C GLU A 23 -11.40 -8.18 10.74
N LYS A 24 -12.12 -9.27 10.49
CA LYS A 24 -13.13 -9.34 9.42
C LYS A 24 -14.27 -8.35 9.62
N ILE A 25 -14.73 -8.18 10.87
CA ILE A 25 -15.79 -7.22 11.20
C ILE A 25 -15.28 -5.79 11.00
N ILE A 26 -14.10 -5.47 11.51
CA ILE A 26 -13.49 -4.14 11.40
C ILE A 26 -13.15 -3.82 9.95
N PHE A 27 -12.57 -4.78 9.22
CA PHE A 27 -12.28 -4.64 7.79
C PHE A 27 -13.54 -4.23 7.01
N LYS A 28 -14.65 -4.98 7.19
CA LYS A 28 -15.90 -4.67 6.47
C LYS A 28 -16.39 -3.25 6.76
N ARG A 29 -16.33 -2.82 8.02
CA ARG A 29 -16.77 -1.48 8.42
C ARG A 29 -15.86 -0.38 7.90
N LEU A 30 -14.54 -0.55 8.05
CA LEU A 30 -13.55 0.42 7.58
C LEU A 30 -13.58 0.54 6.05
N TYR A 31 -13.57 -0.59 5.35
CA TYR A 31 -13.60 -0.63 3.89
C TYR A 31 -14.87 0.06 3.35
N SER A 32 -16.05 -0.31 3.88
CA SER A 32 -17.32 0.32 3.47
C SER A 32 -17.34 1.82 3.76
N PHE A 33 -16.74 2.27 4.86
CA PHE A 33 -16.63 3.68 5.18
C PHE A 33 -15.73 4.42 4.19
N LEU A 34 -14.56 3.88 3.88
CA LEU A 34 -13.60 4.50 2.96
C LEU A 34 -14.15 4.59 1.53
N GLU A 35 -14.79 3.51 1.03
CA GLU A 35 -15.41 3.51 -0.31
C GLU A 35 -16.62 4.46 -0.37
N LYS A 36 -17.52 4.43 0.61
CA LYS A 36 -18.70 5.31 0.64
C LYS A 36 -18.34 6.79 0.63
N ASN A 37 -17.21 7.15 1.24
CA ASN A 37 -16.75 8.55 1.31
C ASN A 37 -15.70 8.89 0.24
N ASN A 38 -15.47 8.02 -0.74
CA ASN A 38 -14.47 8.19 -1.80
C ASN A 38 -13.09 8.57 -1.25
N CYS A 39 -12.70 7.92 -0.13
CA CYS A 39 -11.43 8.21 0.52
C CYS A 39 -10.23 7.54 -0.15
N ILE A 40 -10.46 6.45 -0.90
CA ILE A 40 -9.37 5.71 -1.56
C ILE A 40 -9.12 6.33 -2.93
N TYR A 41 -7.85 6.56 -3.24
CA TYR A 41 -7.43 7.12 -4.52
C TYR A 41 -7.91 6.25 -5.70
N ASP A 42 -8.49 6.87 -6.73
CA ASP A 42 -9.16 6.17 -7.83
C ASP A 42 -8.23 5.25 -8.63
N LEU A 43 -6.95 5.62 -8.75
CA LEU A 43 -5.95 4.82 -9.45
C LEU A 43 -5.17 3.87 -8.50
N GLN A 44 -5.73 3.56 -7.34
CA GLN A 44 -5.31 2.43 -6.52
C GLN A 44 -6.10 1.19 -6.93
N PHE A 45 -5.42 0.19 -7.49
CA PHE A 45 -6.03 -1.04 -7.99
C PHE A 45 -5.81 -2.25 -7.08
N GLY A 46 -4.82 -2.18 -6.18
CA GLY A 46 -4.53 -3.26 -5.24
C GLY A 46 -5.50 -3.31 -4.06
N PHE A 47 -5.86 -4.52 -3.62
CA PHE A 47 -6.72 -4.78 -2.45
C PHE A 47 -8.08 -4.08 -2.47
N ARG A 48 -8.59 -3.68 -3.62
CA ARG A 48 -9.92 -3.12 -3.81
C ARG A 48 -10.84 -4.10 -4.52
N GLN A 49 -12.11 -4.13 -4.11
CA GLN A 49 -13.15 -4.91 -4.80
C GLN A 49 -13.37 -4.37 -6.21
N HIS A 50 -13.64 -5.27 -7.14
CA HIS A 50 -13.86 -4.95 -8.56
C HIS A 50 -12.65 -4.32 -9.27
N HIS A 51 -11.47 -4.33 -8.65
CA HIS A 51 -10.21 -3.91 -9.25
C HIS A 51 -9.29 -5.12 -9.47
N SER A 52 -8.43 -5.04 -10.48
CA SER A 52 -7.50 -6.12 -10.83
C SER A 52 -6.23 -5.57 -11.47
N THR A 53 -5.21 -6.40 -11.59
CA THR A 53 -3.99 -6.09 -12.35
C THR A 53 -4.30 -5.73 -13.79
N ASN A 54 -5.30 -6.39 -14.41
CA ASN A 54 -5.73 -6.09 -15.77
C ASN A 54 -6.28 -4.66 -15.89
N HIS A 55 -7.05 -4.19 -14.90
CA HIS A 55 -7.54 -2.80 -14.89
C HIS A 55 -6.38 -1.80 -14.78
N ALA A 56 -5.38 -2.08 -13.94
CA ALA A 56 -4.19 -1.23 -13.81
C ALA A 56 -3.41 -1.17 -15.14
N LEU A 57 -3.18 -2.34 -15.77
CA LEU A 57 -2.49 -2.42 -17.06
C LEU A 57 -3.26 -1.73 -18.18
N LEU A 58 -4.57 -1.93 -18.26
CA LEU A 58 -5.42 -1.28 -19.28
C LEU A 58 -5.38 0.24 -19.11
N SER A 59 -5.53 0.74 -17.89
CA SER A 59 -5.45 2.17 -17.60
C SER A 59 -4.09 2.77 -17.98
N MET A 60 -3.00 2.04 -17.72
CA MET A 60 -1.64 2.49 -18.07
C MET A 60 -1.40 2.46 -19.57
N THR A 61 -1.77 1.36 -20.24
CA THR A 61 -1.57 1.24 -21.69
C THR A 61 -2.41 2.23 -22.48
N GLN A 62 -3.64 2.53 -22.02
CA GLN A 62 -4.47 3.55 -22.64
C GLN A 62 -3.80 4.92 -22.56
N GLN A 63 -3.31 5.32 -21.39
CA GLN A 63 -2.62 6.61 -21.25
C GLN A 63 -1.35 6.70 -22.11
N ILE A 64 -0.57 5.60 -22.20
CA ILE A 64 0.62 5.56 -23.07
C ILE A 64 0.21 5.79 -24.53
N ARG A 65 -0.86 5.14 -25.00
CA ARG A 65 -1.39 5.34 -26.35
C ARG A 65 -1.81 6.78 -26.58
N ASP A 66 -2.58 7.36 -25.65
CA ASP A 66 -3.05 8.73 -25.75
C ASP A 66 -1.89 9.74 -25.86
N ILE A 67 -0.78 9.51 -25.12
CA ILE A 67 0.45 10.33 -25.20
C ILE A 67 1.12 10.17 -26.56
N ILE A 68 1.27 8.92 -27.04
CA ILE A 68 1.90 8.65 -28.35
C ILE A 68 1.07 9.22 -29.50
N ASP A 69 -0.25 9.11 -29.43
CA ASP A 69 -1.18 9.63 -30.47
C ASP A 69 -1.11 11.17 -30.58
N LYS A 70 -0.81 11.86 -29.46
CA LYS A 70 -0.51 13.31 -29.48
C LYS A 70 0.86 13.65 -30.10
N GLY A 71 1.71 12.65 -30.34
CA GLY A 71 3.08 12.84 -30.82
C GLY A 71 4.10 13.08 -29.70
N ASP A 72 3.71 12.92 -28.43
CA ASP A 72 4.53 13.15 -27.26
C ASP A 72 5.28 11.88 -26.81
N VAL A 73 6.14 12.02 -25.81
CA VAL A 73 6.95 10.93 -25.26
C VAL A 73 6.42 10.56 -23.87
N ALA A 74 6.10 9.29 -23.69
CA ALA A 74 5.73 8.73 -22.40
C ALA A 74 6.97 8.20 -21.66
N ILE A 75 7.18 8.66 -20.41
CA ILE A 75 8.26 8.19 -19.53
C ILE A 75 7.63 7.48 -18.34
N GLY A 76 7.90 6.19 -18.19
CA GLY A 76 7.44 5.38 -17.06
C GLY A 76 8.52 5.26 -15.98
N VAL A 77 8.13 5.48 -14.71
CA VAL A 77 8.96 5.22 -13.54
C VAL A 77 8.23 4.20 -12.66
N PHE A 78 8.89 3.10 -12.38
CA PHE A 78 8.36 2.00 -11.57
C PHE A 78 9.11 1.97 -10.25
N VAL A 79 8.37 2.09 -9.14
CA VAL A 79 8.92 2.12 -7.78
C VAL A 79 8.42 0.91 -7.01
N ASP A 80 9.37 0.14 -6.48
CA ASP A 80 9.12 -0.97 -5.56
C ASP A 80 9.55 -0.57 -4.15
N PHE A 81 8.62 -0.57 -3.19
CA PHE A 81 8.91 -0.24 -1.80
C PHE A 81 9.42 -1.47 -1.05
N GLN A 82 10.69 -1.45 -0.71
CA GLN A 82 11.28 -2.54 0.07
C GLN A 82 10.60 -2.69 1.44
N LYS A 83 10.05 -3.88 1.72
CA LYS A 83 9.36 -4.21 2.99
C LYS A 83 8.23 -3.24 3.33
N ALA A 84 7.46 -2.81 2.34
CA ALA A 84 6.41 -1.79 2.45
C ALA A 84 5.49 -1.98 3.67
N PHE A 85 4.99 -3.20 3.90
CA PHE A 85 4.11 -3.52 5.02
C PHE A 85 4.81 -3.49 6.39
N ASP A 86 6.11 -3.76 6.44
CA ASP A 86 6.89 -3.82 7.68
C ASP A 86 7.37 -2.43 8.13
N THR A 87 7.36 -1.46 7.24
CA THR A 87 7.88 -0.09 7.49
C THR A 87 6.81 0.93 7.82
N VAL A 88 5.53 0.54 7.83
CA VAL A 88 4.40 1.43 8.14
C VAL A 88 4.59 2.05 9.54
N ASN A 89 4.71 3.37 9.62
CA ASN A 89 4.79 4.09 10.88
C ASN A 89 3.40 4.22 11.50
N HIS A 90 3.22 3.68 12.72
CA HIS A 90 1.93 3.64 13.40
C HIS A 90 1.37 5.03 13.70
N SER A 91 2.21 5.98 14.12
CA SER A 91 1.77 7.35 14.43
C SER A 91 1.28 8.09 13.19
N ILE A 92 1.96 7.90 12.05
CA ILE A 92 1.53 8.48 10.78
C ILE A 92 0.22 7.84 10.32
N LEU A 93 0.11 6.52 10.39
CA LEU A 93 -1.10 5.79 10.02
C LEU A 93 -2.31 6.23 10.85
N LEU A 94 -2.17 6.36 12.17
CA LEU A 94 -3.25 6.80 13.05
C LEU A 94 -3.69 8.24 12.74
N ARG A 95 -2.77 9.15 12.45
CA ARG A 95 -3.11 10.51 12.00
C ARG A 95 -3.84 10.52 10.65
N LYS A 96 -3.44 9.66 9.71
CA LYS A 96 -4.13 9.52 8.42
C LYS A 96 -5.54 8.95 8.61
N LEU A 97 -5.72 7.94 9.45
CA LEU A 97 -7.05 7.41 9.81
C LEU A 97 -7.94 8.53 10.38
N GLU A 98 -7.41 9.34 11.30
CA GLU A 98 -8.13 10.49 11.87
C GLU A 98 -8.50 11.53 10.82
N HIS A 99 -7.58 11.83 9.90
CA HIS A 99 -7.81 12.73 8.77
C HIS A 99 -8.96 12.25 7.87
N TYR A 100 -9.02 10.95 7.59
CA TYR A 100 -10.13 10.33 6.84
C TYR A 100 -11.43 10.20 7.64
N GLY A 101 -11.48 10.68 8.89
CA GLY A 101 -12.69 10.70 9.70
C GLY A 101 -12.85 9.52 10.66
N ILE A 102 -11.89 8.61 10.76
CA ILE A 102 -11.87 7.52 11.73
C ILE A 102 -11.33 8.08 13.06
N ARG A 103 -12.24 8.54 13.94
CA ARG A 103 -11.93 9.31 15.15
C ARG A 103 -12.42 8.60 16.42
N GLY A 104 -12.03 9.14 17.58
CA GLY A 104 -12.52 8.72 18.89
C GLY A 104 -12.27 7.25 19.16
N LEU A 105 -13.31 6.52 19.59
CA LEU A 105 -13.22 5.10 19.93
C LEU A 105 -12.65 4.24 18.80
N ALA A 106 -13.00 4.55 17.55
CA ALA A 106 -12.48 3.79 16.41
C ALA A 106 -10.97 3.99 16.25
N ASN A 107 -10.46 5.21 16.33
CA ASN A 107 -9.03 5.48 16.25
C ASN A 107 -8.27 4.89 17.46
N ASN A 108 -8.83 4.97 18.66
CA ASN A 108 -8.28 4.35 19.87
C ASN A 108 -8.17 2.83 19.71
N TRP A 109 -9.16 2.19 19.06
CA TRP A 109 -9.10 0.76 18.77
C TRP A 109 -7.91 0.45 17.82
N PHE A 110 -7.73 1.21 16.72
CA PHE A 110 -6.58 1.03 15.83
C PHE A 110 -5.26 1.29 16.55
N SER A 111 -5.20 2.27 17.42
CA SER A 111 -4.04 2.51 18.27
C SER A 111 -3.71 1.30 19.14
N SER A 112 -4.72 0.70 19.79
CA SER A 112 -4.53 -0.53 20.57
C SER A 112 -4.15 -1.74 19.72
N TYR A 113 -4.71 -1.85 18.52
CA TYR A 113 -4.41 -2.93 17.57
C TYR A 113 -2.95 -2.88 17.06
N LEU A 114 -2.41 -1.68 16.81
CA LEU A 114 -1.07 -1.46 16.28
C LEU A 114 0.00 -1.45 17.38
N ASN A 115 -0.27 -0.79 18.49
CA ASN A 115 0.68 -0.59 19.58
C ASN A 115 0.76 -1.80 20.53
N LYS A 116 1.89 -1.90 21.24
CA LYS A 116 2.14 -2.96 22.24
C LYS A 116 2.06 -4.39 21.69
N ARG A 117 2.19 -4.55 20.40
CA ARG A 117 2.31 -5.90 19.81
C ARG A 117 3.68 -6.46 20.07
N SER A 118 3.70 -7.72 20.41
CA SER A 118 4.92 -8.48 20.48
C SER A 118 4.84 -9.69 19.55
N GLN A 119 5.98 -10.10 19.04
CA GLN A 119 6.09 -11.26 18.17
C GLN A 119 7.35 -12.07 18.46
N TRP A 120 7.28 -13.34 18.17
CA TRP A 120 8.43 -14.23 18.07
C TRP A 120 8.33 -15.01 16.76
N ILE A 121 9.47 -15.50 16.31
CA ILE A 121 9.56 -16.28 15.07
C ILE A 121 9.87 -17.71 15.45
N THR A 122 9.16 -18.66 14.84
CA THR A 122 9.44 -20.09 14.99
C THR A 122 9.90 -20.65 13.66
N ILE A 123 11.06 -21.29 13.64
CA ILE A 123 11.63 -21.97 12.46
C ILE A 123 12.08 -23.36 12.90
N SER A 124 11.57 -24.39 12.24
CA SER A 124 11.95 -25.79 12.51
C SER A 124 11.89 -26.18 13.99
N GLY A 125 10.85 -25.73 14.71
CA GLY A 125 10.65 -26.02 16.14
C GLY A 125 11.42 -25.13 17.11
N HIS A 126 12.29 -24.26 16.63
CA HIS A 126 13.04 -23.30 17.47
C HIS A 126 12.35 -21.93 17.47
N ALA A 127 12.09 -21.40 18.66
CA ALA A 127 11.46 -20.08 18.84
C ALA A 127 12.50 -19.02 19.19
N SER A 128 12.37 -17.84 18.58
CA SER A 128 13.18 -16.67 18.97
C SER A 128 12.70 -16.06 20.30
N SER A 129 13.47 -15.15 20.88
CA SER A 129 12.99 -14.28 21.94
C SER A 129 11.82 -13.41 21.46
N ASN A 130 10.93 -13.06 22.38
CA ASN A 130 9.82 -12.14 22.12
C ASN A 130 10.35 -10.71 21.90
N ARG A 131 9.83 -10.02 20.86
CA ARG A 131 10.21 -8.64 20.53
C ARG A 131 8.97 -7.79 20.30
N TYR A 132 9.01 -6.55 20.77
CA TYR A 132 7.96 -5.58 20.48
C TYR A 132 8.06 -5.07 19.04
N VAL A 133 6.89 -4.89 18.42
CA VAL A 133 6.75 -4.37 17.05
C VAL A 133 6.38 -2.89 17.13
N HIS A 134 7.25 -2.03 16.63
CA HIS A 134 7.07 -0.57 16.65
C HIS A 134 6.60 -0.01 15.30
N HIS A 135 6.74 -0.78 14.22
CA HIS A 135 6.41 -0.40 12.85
C HIS A 135 5.76 -1.58 12.14
N GLY A 136 5.08 -1.29 11.05
CA GLY A 136 4.50 -2.29 10.18
C GLY A 136 3.10 -2.74 10.58
N VAL A 137 2.46 -3.38 9.62
CA VAL A 137 1.16 -4.04 9.80
C VAL A 137 1.36 -5.55 9.65
N PRO A 138 0.53 -6.38 10.35
CA PRO A 138 0.73 -7.83 10.31
C PRO A 138 0.59 -8.37 8.89
N GLN A 139 1.62 -9.02 8.41
CA GLN A 139 1.58 -9.68 7.11
C GLN A 139 0.56 -10.84 7.15
N ARG A 140 -0.26 -10.96 6.10
CA ARG A 140 -1.38 -11.91 5.99
C ARG A 140 -2.53 -11.70 6.99
N SER A 141 -2.60 -10.56 7.68
CA SER A 141 -3.84 -10.15 8.35
C SER A 141 -4.85 -9.63 7.33
N LEU A 142 -6.13 -9.63 7.69
CA LEU A 142 -7.17 -9.04 6.84
C LEU A 142 -7.09 -7.50 6.82
N LEU A 143 -6.72 -6.90 7.95
CA LEU A 143 -6.63 -5.45 8.08
C LEU A 143 -5.34 -4.86 7.51
N GLY A 144 -4.23 -5.61 7.52
CA GLY A 144 -2.93 -5.12 7.08
C GLY A 144 -2.96 -4.47 5.70
N PRO A 145 -3.47 -5.14 4.66
CA PRO A 145 -3.59 -4.55 3.33
C PRO A 145 -4.40 -3.25 3.30
N LEU A 146 -5.55 -3.20 3.97
CA LEU A 146 -6.40 -2.00 4.00
C LEU A 146 -5.73 -0.83 4.74
N LEU A 147 -5.05 -1.12 5.85
CA LEU A 147 -4.28 -0.11 6.60
C LEU A 147 -3.10 0.42 5.77
N PHE A 148 -2.47 -0.44 4.98
CA PHE A 148 -1.43 -0.03 4.06
C PHE A 148 -1.99 0.88 2.95
N LEU A 149 -3.16 0.56 2.38
CA LEU A 149 -3.82 1.45 1.42
C LEU A 149 -4.06 2.84 2.01
N VAL A 150 -4.58 2.93 3.23
CA VAL A 150 -4.75 4.22 3.94
C VAL A 150 -3.41 4.94 4.12
N TYR A 151 -2.33 4.19 4.40
CA TYR A 151 -1.01 4.76 4.66
C TYR A 151 -0.40 5.40 3.42
N ILE A 152 -0.52 4.75 2.24
CA ILE A 152 0.08 5.24 0.98
C ILE A 152 -0.84 6.17 0.19
N ASN A 153 -2.10 6.28 0.57
CA ASN A 153 -3.18 6.86 -0.22
C ASN A 153 -2.93 8.29 -0.70
N ASP A 154 -2.26 9.12 0.07
CA ASP A 154 -1.97 10.52 -0.24
C ASP A 154 -0.68 10.74 -1.04
N LEU A 155 0.04 9.67 -1.39
CA LEU A 155 1.29 9.78 -2.16
C LEU A 155 1.07 10.50 -3.50
N HIS A 156 -0.07 10.27 -4.14
CA HIS A 156 -0.43 10.93 -5.40
C HIS A 156 -0.48 12.46 -5.29
N SER A 157 -0.85 12.99 -4.13
CA SER A 157 -0.94 14.44 -3.91
C SER A 157 0.41 15.15 -3.86
N CYS A 158 1.49 14.41 -3.60
CA CYS A 158 2.85 14.94 -3.56
C CYS A 158 3.46 15.13 -4.95
N ILE A 159 2.86 14.57 -6.01
CA ILE A 159 3.43 14.54 -7.35
C ILE A 159 2.53 15.32 -8.32
N LYS A 160 3.05 16.42 -8.83
CA LYS A 160 2.27 17.41 -9.60
C LYS A 160 2.27 17.20 -11.13
N HIS A 161 3.24 16.44 -11.66
CA HIS A 161 3.51 16.39 -13.12
C HIS A 161 3.42 14.99 -13.71
N SER A 162 2.86 14.04 -12.96
CA SER A 162 2.68 12.68 -13.46
C SER A 162 1.39 12.07 -12.94
N THR A 163 0.89 11.10 -13.68
CA THR A 163 -0.19 10.23 -13.20
C THR A 163 0.43 9.06 -12.46
N ILE A 164 0.03 8.90 -11.19
CA ILE A 164 0.43 7.76 -10.37
C ILE A 164 -0.63 6.68 -10.43
N ARG A 165 -0.21 5.44 -10.51
CA ARG A 165 -1.03 4.25 -10.32
C ARG A 165 -0.40 3.36 -9.28
N HIS A 166 -1.24 2.85 -8.38
CA HIS A 166 -0.82 1.91 -7.36
C HIS A 166 -1.47 0.55 -7.59
N PHE A 167 -0.69 -0.50 -7.39
CA PHE A 167 -1.21 -1.83 -7.15
C PHE A 167 -0.62 -2.33 -5.83
N ALA A 168 -1.33 -2.05 -4.74
CA ALA A 168 -0.81 -2.18 -3.38
C ALA A 168 0.42 -1.30 -3.14
N ASP A 169 1.59 -1.92 -2.94
CA ASP A 169 2.89 -1.27 -2.78
C ASP A 169 3.58 -0.93 -4.11
N ASP A 170 3.26 -1.65 -5.18
CA ASP A 170 3.78 -1.33 -6.52
C ASP A 170 3.26 0.04 -6.97
N THR A 171 4.18 0.97 -7.22
CA THR A 171 3.85 2.35 -7.61
C THR A 171 4.41 2.65 -8.98
N ASN A 172 3.54 2.99 -9.92
CA ASN A 172 3.89 3.31 -11.29
C ASN A 172 3.54 4.76 -11.58
N MET A 173 4.52 5.53 -12.04
CA MET A 173 4.35 6.92 -12.43
C MET A 173 4.55 7.06 -13.93
N LEU A 174 3.65 7.79 -14.59
CA LEU A 174 3.74 8.07 -16.01
C LEU A 174 3.79 9.58 -16.23
N TYR A 175 4.86 10.01 -16.88
CA TYR A 175 5.11 11.38 -17.27
C TYR A 175 4.86 11.55 -18.77
N GLU A 176 4.20 12.65 -19.14
CA GLU A 176 4.07 13.13 -20.52
C GLU A 176 5.07 14.26 -20.73
N THR A 177 5.83 14.22 -21.79
CA THR A 177 6.78 15.28 -22.15
C THR A 177 6.74 15.54 -23.64
N ASP A 178 6.74 16.83 -24.00
CA ASP A 178 6.75 17.27 -25.39
C ASP A 178 7.95 16.70 -26.14
N LYS A 179 7.72 16.28 -27.37
CA LYS A 179 8.77 15.93 -28.30
C LYS A 179 9.47 17.21 -28.78
N LYS A 180 10.36 17.80 -27.97
CA LYS A 180 11.15 18.93 -28.40
C LYS A 180 11.96 18.55 -29.66
N PRO A 181 11.88 19.34 -30.77
CA PRO A 181 12.74 19.13 -31.90
C PRO A 181 14.20 19.28 -31.40
N ARG A 182 15.00 18.21 -31.56
CA ARG A 182 16.43 18.31 -31.32
C ARG A 182 16.97 19.37 -32.30
N ASN A 183 17.25 20.59 -31.82
CA ASN A 183 18.07 21.53 -32.56
C ASN A 183 19.40 20.83 -32.82
N ARG A 184 19.56 20.27 -34.02
CA ARG A 184 20.85 19.90 -34.54
C ARG A 184 21.55 21.22 -34.87
N THR A 185 22.24 21.80 -33.90
CA THR A 185 23.32 22.76 -34.22
C THR A 185 24.35 22.01 -35.05
N ARG A 186 24.46 22.42 -36.29
CA ARG A 186 25.54 22.06 -37.22
C ARG A 186 26.84 22.67 -36.72
#